data_8129a17a3475d9cfc7eca7ff40aa7409
#
_entry.id   8129a17a3475d9cfc7eca7ff40aa7409
#
_cell.length_a   1.000
_cell.length_b   1.000
_cell.length_c   1.000
_cell.angle_alpha   90.00
_cell.angle_beta   90.00
_cell.angle_gamma   90.00
#
_symmetry.space_group_name_H-M   'P 1'
#
loop_
_entity.id
_entity.type
_entity.pdbx_description
1 polymer ?
#
loop_
_entity_poly.entity_id
_entity_poly.type
_entity_poly.pdbx_seq_one_letter_code
_entity_poly.pdbx_strand_id
1 'polypeptide(L)'
;MPFKPIQAAIAIVVGLIIWFVIPVPNGVTPEAWHMLALFIATIVAIIGKVLPIGAIAIIAVTLVALTGVTNESPKEAIADALSSYSSPLIWLIGIAVMISRGLIKTGLGRRIAYYFISIFGKKTIGVAYSLTAAELMIAPITPSNTARGGGIIHPIMRSIAQSFHSTPE
;
A
#
# COMPACT_ATOMS: atom_id res chain seq x y z
N MET A 1 -4.17 14.64 -7.85
CA MET A 1 -4.45 15.19 -6.51
C MET A 1 -3.75 16.52 -6.41
N PRO A 2 -4.38 17.59 -5.89
CA PRO A 2 -3.70 18.86 -5.67
C PRO A 2 -2.62 18.70 -4.59
N PHE A 3 -1.50 19.39 -4.77
CA PHE A 3 -0.43 19.47 -3.75
C PHE A 3 -0.96 20.15 -2.48
N LYS A 4 -0.64 19.57 -1.32
CA LYS A 4 -1.10 20.07 -0.03
C LYS A 4 0.06 20.69 0.76
N PRO A 5 0.28 22.02 0.64
CA PRO A 5 1.48 22.66 1.19
C PRO A 5 1.54 22.63 2.72
N ILE A 6 0.42 22.72 3.41
CA ILE A 6 0.37 22.70 4.88
C ILE A 6 0.81 21.31 5.41
N GLN A 7 0.29 20.23 4.83
CA GLN A 7 0.68 18.87 5.23
C GLN A 7 2.15 18.58 4.88
N ALA A 8 2.64 19.13 3.76
CA ALA A 8 4.05 19.04 3.41
C ALA A 8 4.93 19.75 4.44
N ALA A 9 4.55 20.96 4.83
CA ALA A 9 5.25 21.72 5.87
C ALA A 9 5.28 20.96 7.20
N ILE A 10 4.15 20.36 7.61
CA ILE A 10 4.09 19.56 8.85
C ILE A 10 5.05 18.38 8.77
N ALA A 11 5.09 17.63 7.66
CA ALA A 11 5.97 16.49 7.49
C ALA A 11 7.46 16.90 7.56
N ILE A 12 7.82 18.00 6.91
CA ILE A 12 9.18 18.55 6.94
C ILE A 12 9.53 19.01 8.35
N VAL A 13 8.67 19.77 9.02
CA VAL A 13 8.91 20.26 10.38
C VAL A 13 9.09 19.11 11.37
N VAL A 14 8.25 18.09 11.31
CA VAL A 14 8.39 16.88 12.16
C VAL A 14 9.75 16.22 11.94
N GLY A 15 10.15 16.03 10.68
CA GLY A 15 11.47 15.47 10.35
C GLY A 15 12.61 16.30 10.89
N LEU A 16 12.57 17.63 10.70
CA LEU A 16 13.60 18.54 11.18
C LEU A 16 13.68 18.61 12.72
N ILE A 17 12.54 18.55 13.41
CA ILE A 17 12.52 18.49 14.87
C ILE A 17 13.23 17.23 15.38
N ILE A 18 12.93 16.07 14.81
CA ILE A 18 13.58 14.81 15.21
C ILE A 18 15.07 14.84 14.88
N TRP A 19 15.42 15.41 13.73
CA TRP A 19 16.81 15.45 13.25
C TRP A 19 17.70 16.38 14.08
N PHE A 20 17.24 17.58 14.43
CA PHE A 20 18.06 18.64 15.02
C PHE A 20 17.72 18.98 16.46
N VAL A 21 16.49 18.79 16.91
CA VAL A 21 16.04 19.28 18.23
C VAL A 21 16.03 18.16 19.27
N ILE A 22 15.61 16.96 18.89
CA ILE A 22 15.52 15.85 19.84
C ILE A 22 16.89 15.18 19.95
N PRO A 23 17.48 15.11 21.16
CA PRO A 23 18.78 14.47 21.35
C PRO A 23 18.72 12.97 21.05
N VAL A 24 19.81 12.44 20.52
CA VAL A 24 19.95 11.00 20.23
C VAL A 24 19.84 10.20 21.53
N PRO A 25 18.94 9.22 21.63
CA PRO A 25 18.80 8.40 22.83
C PRO A 25 20.03 7.53 23.09
N ASN A 26 20.30 7.25 24.37
CA ASN A 26 21.40 6.35 24.74
C ASN A 26 21.24 4.97 24.08
N GLY A 27 22.31 4.51 23.44
CA GLY A 27 22.32 3.20 22.76
C GLY A 27 21.88 3.22 21.29
N VAL A 28 21.57 4.40 20.72
CA VAL A 28 21.24 4.58 19.30
C VAL A 28 22.37 5.37 18.64
N THR A 29 22.77 4.97 17.43
CA THR A 29 23.77 5.75 16.66
C THR A 29 23.12 6.97 16.03
N PRO A 30 23.87 8.09 15.81
CA PRO A 30 23.33 9.28 15.15
C PRO A 30 22.73 9.00 13.77
N GLU A 31 23.36 8.12 13.00
CA GLU A 31 22.91 7.71 11.66
C GLU A 31 21.54 7.01 11.73
N ALA A 32 21.38 6.08 12.67
CA ALA A 32 20.09 5.39 12.90
C ALA A 32 19.01 6.37 13.34
N TRP A 33 19.35 7.38 14.14
CA TRP A 33 18.41 8.43 14.57
C TRP A 33 17.98 9.32 13.41
N HIS A 34 18.90 9.72 12.56
CA HIS A 34 18.61 10.50 11.36
C HIS A 34 17.79 9.71 10.35
N MET A 35 18.06 8.40 10.19
CA MET A 35 17.23 7.51 9.38
C MET A 35 15.80 7.43 9.92
N LEU A 36 15.60 7.34 11.23
CA LEU A 36 14.30 7.37 11.88
C LEU A 36 13.57 8.69 11.59
N ALA A 37 14.26 9.82 11.62
CA ALA A 37 13.70 11.14 11.30
C ALA A 37 13.13 11.18 9.87
N LEU A 38 13.90 10.70 8.88
CA LEU A 38 13.47 10.60 7.49
C LEU A 38 12.27 9.63 7.34
N PHE A 39 12.30 8.51 8.04
CA PHE A 39 11.21 7.53 8.02
C PHE A 39 9.91 8.12 8.58
N ILE A 40 9.95 8.76 9.75
CA ILE A 40 8.76 9.39 10.35
C ILE A 40 8.23 10.52 9.47
N ALA A 41 9.10 11.38 8.93
CA ALA A 41 8.70 12.44 8.01
C ALA A 41 7.98 11.87 6.77
N THR A 42 8.50 10.76 6.22
CA THR A 42 7.89 10.05 5.10
C THR A 42 6.49 9.51 5.44
N ILE A 43 6.34 8.88 6.61
CA ILE A 43 5.05 8.37 7.09
C ILE A 43 4.04 9.50 7.27
N VAL A 44 4.44 10.61 7.87
CA VAL A 44 3.58 11.81 8.05
C VAL A 44 3.15 12.37 6.68
N ALA A 45 4.06 12.43 5.70
CA ALA A 45 3.74 12.86 4.35
C ALA A 45 2.74 11.93 3.64
N ILE A 46 2.86 10.61 3.82
CA ILE A 46 1.94 9.62 3.27
C ILE A 46 0.54 9.75 3.90
N ILE A 47 0.47 9.82 5.24
CA ILE A 47 -0.80 9.97 5.97
C ILE A 47 -1.48 11.30 5.61
N GLY A 48 -0.70 12.38 5.51
CA GLY A 48 -1.15 13.69 5.08
C GLY A 48 -1.61 13.74 3.62
N LYS A 49 -1.32 12.70 2.82
CA LYS A 49 -1.60 12.67 1.37
C LYS A 49 -1.05 13.91 0.66
N VAL A 50 0.20 14.27 0.96
CA VAL A 50 0.91 15.42 0.40
C VAL A 50 1.04 15.29 -1.12
N LEU A 51 1.45 14.11 -1.57
CA LEU A 51 1.64 13.70 -2.96
C LEU A 51 1.17 12.24 -3.13
N PRO A 52 1.07 11.73 -4.37
CA PRO A 52 0.90 10.30 -4.60
C PRO A 52 2.03 9.52 -3.91
N ILE A 53 1.68 8.37 -3.31
CA ILE A 53 2.61 7.57 -2.50
C ILE A 53 3.93 7.23 -3.22
N GLY A 54 3.87 6.97 -4.54
CA GLY A 54 5.06 6.71 -5.34
C GLY A 54 6.00 7.90 -5.43
N ALA A 55 5.47 9.13 -5.52
CA ALA A 55 6.29 10.35 -5.53
C ALA A 55 6.95 10.57 -4.16
N ILE A 56 6.21 10.37 -3.06
CA ILE A 56 6.78 10.46 -1.71
C ILE A 56 7.88 9.42 -1.52
N ALA A 57 7.68 8.19 -1.99
CA ALA A 57 8.68 7.13 -1.88
C ALA A 57 9.98 7.47 -2.63
N ILE A 58 9.88 8.01 -3.85
CA ILE A 58 11.05 8.45 -4.63
C ILE A 58 11.79 9.57 -3.90
N ILE A 59 11.06 10.57 -3.39
CA ILE A 59 11.67 11.67 -2.62
C ILE A 59 12.38 11.12 -1.36
N ALA A 60 11.75 10.20 -0.63
CA ALA A 60 12.34 9.61 0.57
C ALA A 60 13.64 8.85 0.26
N VAL A 61 13.65 8.00 -0.76
CA VAL A 61 14.86 7.28 -1.20
C VAL A 61 15.95 8.25 -1.64
N THR A 62 15.59 9.31 -2.37
CA THR A 62 16.54 10.37 -2.78
C THR A 62 17.12 11.08 -1.56
N LEU A 63 16.32 11.41 -0.56
CA LEU A 63 16.82 12.04 0.68
C LEU A 63 17.76 11.12 1.45
N VAL A 64 17.47 9.82 1.56
CA VAL A 64 18.36 8.84 2.18
C VAL A 64 19.72 8.82 1.44
N ALA A 65 19.71 8.78 0.11
CA ALA A 65 20.93 8.77 -0.69
C ALA A 65 21.74 10.06 -0.55
N LEU A 66 21.07 11.23 -0.53
CA LEU A 66 21.73 12.53 -0.48
C LEU A 66 22.28 12.89 0.92
N THR A 67 21.59 12.47 1.97
CA THR A 67 22.00 12.78 3.35
C THR A 67 23.12 11.88 3.86
N GLY A 68 23.41 10.76 3.17
CA GLY A 68 24.47 9.84 3.56
C GLY A 68 24.24 9.14 4.92
N VAL A 69 22.98 9.05 5.36
CA VAL A 69 22.63 8.45 6.67
C VAL A 69 22.94 6.95 6.77
N THR A 70 23.20 6.29 5.65
CA THR A 70 23.57 4.86 5.62
C THR A 70 25.08 4.65 5.50
N ASN A 71 25.79 5.58 4.86
CA ASN A 71 27.22 5.45 4.63
C ASN A 71 27.83 6.83 4.34
N GLU A 72 29.07 7.07 4.79
CA GLU A 72 29.79 8.31 4.54
C GLU A 72 30.25 8.47 3.08
N SER A 73 30.46 7.35 2.38
CA SER A 73 30.79 7.34 0.96
C SER A 73 29.53 7.60 0.12
N PRO A 74 29.46 8.66 -0.71
CA PRO A 74 28.28 8.94 -1.55
C PRO A 74 27.90 7.79 -2.47
N LYS A 75 28.88 7.06 -3.00
CA LYS A 75 28.64 5.91 -3.86
C LYS A 75 27.93 4.78 -3.11
N GLU A 76 28.37 4.48 -1.90
CA GLU A 76 27.79 3.44 -1.07
C GLU A 76 26.43 3.84 -0.50
N ALA A 77 26.25 5.10 -0.10
CA ALA A 77 24.97 5.63 0.36
C ALA A 77 23.89 5.53 -0.75
N ILE A 78 24.24 5.80 -2.00
CA ILE A 78 23.35 5.61 -3.15
C ILE A 78 23.06 4.13 -3.36
N ALA A 79 24.06 3.25 -3.30
CA ALA A 79 23.87 1.81 -3.46
C ALA A 79 22.96 1.23 -2.36
N ASP A 80 23.15 1.66 -1.10
CA ASP A 80 22.33 1.26 0.03
C ASP A 80 20.87 1.74 -0.12
N ALA A 81 20.66 3.01 -0.46
CA ALA A 81 19.33 3.56 -0.70
C ALA A 81 18.56 2.82 -1.80
N LEU A 82 19.27 2.34 -2.84
CA LEU A 82 18.69 1.60 -3.96
C LEU A 82 18.70 0.08 -3.77
N SER A 83 19.32 -0.44 -2.71
CA SER A 83 19.49 -1.89 -2.48
C SER A 83 18.17 -2.65 -2.47
N SER A 84 17.09 -2.03 -1.96
CA SER A 84 15.75 -2.61 -1.95
C SER A 84 15.22 -2.94 -3.36
N TYR A 85 15.63 -2.21 -4.40
CA TYR A 85 15.22 -2.50 -5.78
C TYR A 85 15.81 -3.78 -6.33
N SER A 86 16.89 -4.29 -5.74
CA SER A 86 17.50 -5.60 -6.05
C SER A 86 16.80 -6.77 -5.35
N SER A 87 15.87 -6.48 -4.42
CA SER A 87 15.17 -7.52 -3.68
C SER A 87 14.15 -8.26 -4.57
N PRO A 88 14.19 -9.60 -4.62
CA PRO A 88 13.19 -10.40 -5.34
C PRO A 88 11.76 -10.13 -4.84
N LEU A 89 11.59 -9.77 -3.56
CA LEU A 89 10.29 -9.47 -2.95
C LEU A 89 9.62 -8.26 -3.61
N ILE A 90 10.37 -7.19 -3.88
CA ILE A 90 9.84 -5.99 -4.55
C ILE A 90 9.32 -6.33 -5.95
N TRP A 91 10.08 -7.12 -6.71
CA TRP A 91 9.68 -7.56 -8.04
C TRP A 91 8.47 -8.50 -8.01
N LEU A 92 8.43 -9.41 -7.04
CA LEU A 92 7.28 -10.28 -6.83
C LEU A 92 6.00 -9.47 -6.57
N ILE A 93 6.06 -8.47 -5.68
CA ILE A 93 4.93 -7.58 -5.40
C ILE A 93 4.54 -6.79 -6.66
N GLY A 94 5.51 -6.24 -7.39
CA GLY A 94 5.26 -5.50 -8.62
C GLY A 94 4.53 -6.34 -9.67
N ILE A 95 5.00 -7.56 -9.93
CA ILE A 95 4.36 -8.50 -10.86
C ILE A 95 2.96 -8.89 -10.38
N ALA A 96 2.80 -9.17 -9.08
CA ALA A 96 1.49 -9.51 -8.51
C ALA A 96 0.47 -8.37 -8.65
N VAL A 97 0.89 -7.11 -8.50
CA VAL A 97 0.03 -5.93 -8.75
C VAL A 97 -0.37 -5.84 -10.23
N MET A 98 0.54 -6.13 -11.16
CA MET A 98 0.24 -6.15 -12.60
C MET A 98 -0.78 -7.24 -12.95
N ILE A 99 -0.60 -8.47 -12.43
CA ILE A 99 -1.54 -9.59 -12.61
C ILE A 99 -2.90 -9.23 -12.02
N SER A 100 -2.92 -8.65 -10.82
CA SER A 100 -4.17 -8.20 -10.17
C SER A 100 -4.95 -7.19 -11.02
N ARG A 101 -4.27 -6.24 -11.65
CA ARG A 101 -4.91 -5.30 -12.59
C ARG A 101 -5.49 -6.01 -13.82
N GLY A 102 -4.81 -7.02 -14.33
CA GLY A 102 -5.33 -7.88 -15.40
C GLY A 102 -6.62 -8.59 -14.98
N LEU A 103 -6.63 -9.18 -13.78
CA LEU A 103 -7.79 -9.86 -13.20
C LEU A 103 -9.01 -8.94 -13.07
N ILE A 104 -8.80 -7.69 -12.61
CA ILE A 104 -9.87 -6.70 -12.50
C ILE A 104 -10.39 -6.27 -13.88
N LYS A 105 -9.47 -5.96 -14.82
CA LYS A 105 -9.84 -5.51 -16.17
C LYS A 105 -10.59 -6.56 -16.98
N THR A 106 -10.21 -7.83 -16.88
CA THR A 106 -10.87 -8.94 -17.59
C THR A 106 -12.18 -9.36 -16.95
N GLY A 107 -12.46 -8.90 -15.73
CA GLY A 107 -13.63 -9.33 -14.94
C GLY A 107 -13.55 -10.79 -14.49
N LEU A 108 -12.36 -11.42 -14.55
CA LEU A 108 -12.19 -12.83 -14.18
C LEU A 108 -12.58 -13.06 -12.72
N GLY A 109 -12.24 -12.15 -11.81
CA GLY A 109 -12.64 -12.24 -10.41
C GLY A 109 -14.17 -12.30 -10.22
N ARG A 110 -14.93 -11.51 -11.02
CA ARG A 110 -16.41 -11.56 -11.00
C ARG A 110 -16.92 -12.89 -11.52
N ARG A 111 -16.33 -13.44 -12.58
CA ARG A 111 -16.73 -14.75 -13.13
C ARG A 111 -16.51 -15.86 -12.11
N ILE A 112 -15.39 -15.86 -11.41
CA ILE A 112 -15.10 -16.82 -10.33
C ILE A 112 -16.16 -16.69 -9.22
N ALA A 113 -16.45 -15.48 -8.75
CA ALA A 113 -17.44 -15.28 -7.71
C ALA A 113 -18.86 -15.73 -8.13
N TYR A 114 -19.28 -15.39 -9.35
CA TYR A 114 -20.59 -15.86 -9.86
C TYR A 114 -20.64 -17.37 -10.03
N TYR A 115 -19.54 -18.01 -10.41
CA TYR A 115 -19.46 -19.47 -10.48
C TYR A 115 -19.73 -20.12 -9.12
N PHE A 116 -19.07 -19.66 -8.06
CA PHE A 116 -19.32 -20.14 -6.70
C PHE A 116 -20.75 -19.85 -6.23
N ILE A 117 -21.28 -18.68 -6.53
CA ILE A 117 -22.68 -18.32 -6.19
C ILE A 117 -23.67 -19.21 -6.92
N SER A 118 -23.43 -19.59 -8.18
CA SER A 118 -24.31 -20.48 -8.94
C SER A 118 -24.41 -21.88 -8.32
N ILE A 119 -23.33 -22.34 -7.67
CA ILE A 119 -23.29 -23.67 -7.03
C ILE A 119 -23.91 -23.63 -5.63
N PHE A 120 -23.52 -22.66 -4.82
CA PHE A 120 -23.84 -22.63 -3.38
C PHE A 120 -24.84 -21.52 -2.98
N GLY A 121 -25.16 -20.59 -3.88
CA GLY A 121 -25.90 -19.35 -3.58
C GLY A 121 -27.42 -19.50 -3.43
N LYS A 122 -27.97 -20.71 -3.31
CA LYS A 122 -29.43 -20.95 -3.18
C LYS A 122 -30.06 -20.40 -1.89
N LYS A 123 -29.26 -20.15 -0.86
CA LYS A 123 -29.67 -19.57 0.43
C LYS A 123 -28.73 -18.43 0.80
N THR A 124 -29.16 -17.48 1.63
CA THR A 124 -28.37 -16.33 2.07
C THR A 124 -27.01 -16.73 2.67
N ILE A 125 -27.01 -17.76 3.52
CA ILE A 125 -25.77 -18.33 4.06
C ILE A 125 -24.88 -18.90 2.95
N GLY A 126 -25.46 -19.56 1.95
CA GLY A 126 -24.72 -20.09 0.79
C GLY A 126 -24.04 -19.00 -0.03
N VAL A 127 -24.69 -17.83 -0.18
CA VAL A 127 -24.08 -16.66 -0.83
C VAL A 127 -22.85 -16.18 -0.06
N ALA A 128 -22.93 -16.10 1.28
CA ALA A 128 -21.80 -15.71 2.13
C ALA A 128 -20.61 -16.67 1.97
N TYR A 129 -20.84 -17.97 2.06
CA TYR A 129 -19.79 -18.98 1.84
C TYR A 129 -19.24 -18.96 0.42
N SER A 130 -20.07 -18.74 -0.59
CA SER A 130 -19.64 -18.60 -1.98
C SER A 130 -18.68 -17.45 -2.20
N LEU A 131 -19.00 -16.30 -1.61
CA LEU A 131 -18.15 -15.11 -1.69
C LEU A 131 -16.82 -15.32 -0.94
N THR A 132 -16.88 -15.94 0.24
CA THR A 132 -15.66 -16.28 1.00
C THR A 132 -14.77 -17.26 0.24
N ALA A 133 -15.35 -18.30 -0.37
CA ALA A 133 -14.59 -19.25 -1.18
C ALA A 133 -13.97 -18.59 -2.41
N ALA A 134 -14.74 -17.73 -3.10
CA ALA A 134 -14.20 -16.96 -4.22
C ALA A 134 -13.07 -16.03 -3.79
N GLU A 135 -13.21 -15.37 -2.64
CA GLU A 135 -12.17 -14.51 -2.08
C GLU A 135 -10.89 -15.26 -1.74
N LEU A 136 -11.00 -16.42 -1.10
CA LEU A 136 -9.87 -17.30 -0.82
C LEU A 136 -9.14 -17.74 -2.09
N MET A 137 -9.89 -18.05 -3.16
CA MET A 137 -9.30 -18.45 -4.44
C MET A 137 -8.58 -17.31 -5.16
N ILE A 138 -9.09 -16.08 -5.02
CA ILE A 138 -8.51 -14.89 -5.65
C ILE A 138 -7.36 -14.30 -4.80
N ALA A 139 -7.34 -14.55 -3.50
CA ALA A 139 -6.40 -13.97 -2.55
C ALA A 139 -4.92 -14.17 -2.93
N PRO A 140 -4.44 -15.35 -3.35
CA PRO A 140 -3.03 -15.54 -3.71
C PRO A 140 -2.60 -14.72 -4.92
N ILE A 141 -3.55 -14.37 -5.80
CA ILE A 141 -3.28 -13.66 -7.06
C ILE A 141 -3.36 -12.13 -6.87
N THR A 142 -4.07 -11.69 -5.81
CA THR A 142 -4.36 -10.26 -5.60
C THR A 142 -3.75 -9.79 -4.28
N PRO A 143 -2.56 -9.15 -4.29
CA PRO A 143 -1.87 -8.77 -3.06
C PRO A 143 -2.56 -7.65 -2.27
N SER A 144 -3.50 -6.93 -2.88
CA SER A 144 -4.22 -5.83 -2.25
C SER A 144 -5.62 -6.24 -1.79
N ASN A 145 -5.84 -6.29 -0.49
CA ASN A 145 -7.16 -6.54 0.12
C ASN A 145 -8.19 -5.49 -0.29
N THR A 146 -7.79 -4.22 -0.36
CA THR A 146 -8.67 -3.11 -0.77
C THR A 146 -9.12 -3.26 -2.22
N ALA A 147 -8.21 -3.62 -3.13
CA ALA A 147 -8.55 -3.84 -4.53
C ALA A 147 -9.47 -5.05 -4.71
N ARG A 148 -9.25 -6.13 -3.96
CA ARG A 148 -10.07 -7.34 -3.98
C ARG A 148 -11.45 -7.11 -3.38
N GLY A 149 -11.51 -6.62 -2.15
CA GLY A 149 -12.77 -6.34 -1.46
C GLY A 149 -13.59 -5.26 -2.16
N GLY A 150 -12.99 -4.10 -2.43
CA GLY A 150 -13.67 -2.95 -3.05
C GLY A 150 -13.93 -3.10 -4.54
N GLY A 151 -13.00 -3.71 -5.29
CA GLY A 151 -13.09 -3.80 -6.74
C GLY A 151 -13.84 -5.04 -7.27
N ILE A 152 -13.94 -6.10 -6.47
CA ILE A 152 -14.54 -7.37 -6.91
C ILE A 152 -15.71 -7.76 -6.00
N ILE A 153 -15.48 -7.97 -4.71
CA ILE A 153 -16.47 -8.55 -3.80
C ILE A 153 -17.62 -7.58 -3.51
N HIS A 154 -17.30 -6.35 -3.13
CA HIS A 154 -18.32 -5.36 -2.76
C HIS A 154 -19.33 -5.05 -3.90
N PRO A 155 -18.91 -4.82 -5.16
CA PRO A 155 -19.86 -4.64 -6.27
C PRO A 155 -20.79 -5.85 -6.50
N ILE A 156 -20.27 -7.07 -6.29
CA ILE A 156 -21.07 -8.30 -6.42
C ILE A 156 -22.10 -8.38 -5.29
N MET A 157 -21.67 -8.16 -4.04
CA MET A 157 -22.59 -8.13 -2.89
C MET A 157 -23.70 -7.09 -3.08
N ARG A 158 -23.32 -5.89 -3.54
CA ARG A 158 -24.30 -4.83 -3.82
C ARG A 158 -25.29 -5.24 -4.90
N SER A 159 -24.84 -5.85 -5.99
CA SER A 159 -25.70 -6.33 -7.07
C SER A 159 -26.67 -7.41 -6.59
N ILE A 160 -26.21 -8.34 -5.75
CA ILE A 160 -27.06 -9.38 -5.14
C ILE A 160 -28.09 -8.75 -4.20
N ALA A 161 -27.67 -7.85 -3.30
CA ALA A 161 -28.57 -7.17 -2.39
C ALA A 161 -29.69 -6.41 -3.14
N GLN A 162 -29.34 -5.72 -4.22
CA GLN A 162 -30.30 -5.03 -5.08
C GLN A 162 -31.28 -5.99 -5.75
N SER A 163 -30.83 -7.18 -6.19
CA SER A 163 -31.70 -8.18 -6.78
C SER A 163 -32.73 -8.78 -5.80
N PHE A 164 -32.41 -8.73 -4.50
CA PHE A 164 -33.34 -9.13 -3.42
C PHE A 164 -34.09 -7.95 -2.80
N HIS A 165 -34.11 -6.78 -3.44
CA HIS A 165 -34.72 -5.55 -2.92
C HIS A 165 -34.24 -5.15 -1.51
N SER A 166 -33.05 -5.59 -1.11
CA SER A 166 -32.41 -5.23 0.15
C SER A 166 -31.53 -4.00 -0.07
N THR A 167 -32.13 -2.82 0.03
CA THR A 167 -31.44 -1.54 -0.01
C THR A 167 -31.36 -0.95 1.41
N PRO A 168 -30.26 -0.30 1.81
CA PRO A 168 -30.27 0.50 3.02
C PRO A 168 -31.28 1.64 2.84
N GLU A 169 -32.18 1.79 3.82
CA GLU A 169 -33.10 2.91 3.91
C GLU A 169 -32.35 4.23 4.15
#